data_d148eaf2dd07451c4801285409da23ed
#
_entry.id   d148eaf2dd07451c4801285409da23ed
#
_cell.length_a   1.000
_cell.length_b   1.000
_cell.length_c   1.000
_cell.angle_alpha   90.00
_cell.angle_beta   90.00
_cell.angle_gamma   90.00
#
_symmetry.space_group_name_H-M   'P 1'
#
loop_
_entity.id
_entity.type
_entity.pdbx_description
1 polymer ?
#
loop_
_entity_poly.entity_id
_entity_poly.type
_entity_poly.pdbx_seq_one_letter_code
_entity_poly.pdbx_strand_id
1 'polypeptide(L)'
;MQLVTIIMPYYKKINYVDNAINSIVQQTYKNYELLIIYDDPNKDDLNKIEKIISNNDKIKIINNNENLGAGFSRNIGIKNAKGEVISFIDADDEWSKDK
;
A
#
# COMPACT_ATOMS: atom_id res chain seq x y z
N MET A 1 13.15 -5.07 16.96
CA MET A 1 13.25 -4.62 15.55
C MET A 1 12.20 -3.55 15.30
N GLN A 2 12.56 -2.53 14.54
CA GLN A 2 11.64 -1.46 14.22
C GLN A 2 10.58 -1.92 13.22
N LEU A 3 9.33 -1.57 13.46
CA LEU A 3 8.27 -1.77 12.49
C LEU A 3 8.32 -0.63 11.46
N VAL A 4 8.31 -0.99 10.20
CA VAL A 4 8.25 -0.03 9.10
C VAL A 4 6.83 0.02 8.56
N THR A 5 6.25 1.21 8.48
CA THR A 5 4.98 1.41 7.79
C THR A 5 5.26 1.86 6.37
N ILE A 6 4.77 1.09 5.40
CA ILE A 6 4.89 1.40 3.98
C ILE A 6 3.53 1.92 3.52
N ILE A 7 3.50 3.10 2.93
CA ILE A 7 2.24 3.75 2.51
C ILE A 7 2.21 3.77 1.00
N MET A 8 1.14 3.21 0.42
CA MET A 8 0.93 3.14 -1.02
C MET A 8 -0.39 3.82 -1.39
N PRO A 9 -0.36 5.08 -1.84
CA PRO A 9 -1.55 5.68 -2.43
C PRO A 9 -1.94 4.93 -3.69
N TYR A 10 -3.21 4.62 -3.85
CA TYR A 10 -3.69 3.87 -5.00
C TYR A 10 -4.79 4.63 -5.74
N TYR A 11 -4.59 4.85 -7.03
CA TYR A 11 -5.62 5.37 -7.93
C TYR A 11 -5.39 4.82 -9.34
N LYS A 12 -6.29 3.94 -9.79
CA LYS A 12 -6.33 3.43 -11.18
C LYS A 12 -5.01 2.85 -11.68
N LYS A 13 -4.39 1.97 -10.87
CA LYS A 13 -3.11 1.33 -11.22
C LYS A 13 -3.20 -0.18 -11.20
N ILE A 14 -4.35 -0.74 -11.66
CA ILE A 14 -4.60 -2.18 -11.51
C ILE A 14 -3.59 -3.04 -12.28
N ASN A 15 -3.06 -2.53 -13.40
CA ASN A 15 -2.09 -3.28 -14.20
C ASN A 15 -0.69 -3.31 -13.57
N TYR A 16 -0.45 -2.54 -12.51
CA TYR A 16 0.86 -2.38 -11.89
C TYR A 16 0.89 -2.79 -10.42
N VAL A 17 -0.25 -2.71 -9.73
CA VAL A 17 -0.29 -2.84 -8.27
C VAL A 17 0.14 -4.22 -7.79
N ASP A 18 -0.15 -5.27 -8.53
CA ASP A 18 0.25 -6.63 -8.16
C ASP A 18 1.77 -6.74 -8.08
N ASN A 19 2.48 -6.22 -9.09
CA ASN A 19 3.94 -6.22 -9.08
C ASN A 19 4.51 -5.35 -7.95
N ALA A 20 3.88 -4.20 -7.69
CA ALA A 20 4.31 -3.33 -6.59
C ALA A 20 4.16 -4.04 -5.24
N ILE A 21 3.03 -4.69 -4.99
CA ILE A 21 2.79 -5.44 -3.76
C ILE A 21 3.79 -6.60 -3.64
N ASN A 22 3.99 -7.35 -4.71
CA ASN A 22 4.93 -8.48 -4.71
C ASN A 22 6.36 -8.01 -4.40
N SER A 23 6.76 -6.87 -4.90
CA SER A 23 8.10 -6.34 -4.62
C SER A 23 8.29 -6.01 -3.14
N ILE A 24 7.23 -5.65 -2.45
CA ILE A 24 7.27 -5.42 -1.00
C ILE A 24 7.28 -6.74 -0.24
N VAL A 25 6.44 -7.68 -0.62
CA VAL A 25 6.35 -9.00 0.02
C VAL A 25 7.69 -9.75 -0.08
N GLN A 26 8.44 -9.53 -1.16
CA GLN A 26 9.72 -10.18 -1.39
C GLN A 26 10.91 -9.50 -0.70
N GLN A 27 10.69 -8.39 0.00
CA GLN A 27 11.78 -7.72 0.72
C GLN A 27 12.41 -8.64 1.77
N THR A 28 13.71 -8.49 1.99
CA THR A 28 14.41 -9.24 3.02
C THR A 28 13.98 -8.83 4.42
N TYR A 29 13.67 -7.54 4.61
CA TYR A 29 13.18 -7.06 5.89
C TYR A 29 11.69 -7.39 6.03
N LYS A 30 11.33 -8.14 7.06
CA LYS A 30 9.96 -8.67 7.20
C LYS A 30 9.11 -7.98 8.27
N ASN A 31 9.68 -7.06 9.06
CA ASN A 31 8.94 -6.37 10.10
C ASN A 31 8.32 -5.08 9.54
N TYR A 32 7.27 -5.25 8.75
CA TYR A 32 6.58 -4.13 8.10
C TYR A 32 5.07 -4.30 8.15
N GLU A 33 4.37 -3.19 7.98
CA GLU A 33 2.96 -3.16 7.58
C GLU A 33 2.85 -2.35 6.30
N LEU A 34 2.00 -2.77 5.39
CA LEU A 34 1.70 -2.03 4.15
C LEU A 34 0.29 -1.48 4.24
N LEU A 35 0.15 -0.17 4.13
CA LEU A 35 -1.15 0.49 4.08
C LEU A 35 -1.41 0.95 2.64
N ILE A 36 -2.36 0.32 1.98
CA ILE A 36 -2.82 0.73 0.65
C ILE A 36 -3.96 1.71 0.86
N ILE A 37 -3.77 2.95 0.44
CA ILE A 37 -4.80 3.99 0.57
C ILE A 37 -5.57 4.04 -0.74
N TYR A 38 -6.75 3.43 -0.74
CA TYR A 38 -7.58 3.30 -1.94
C TYR A 38 -8.34 4.60 -2.18
N ASP A 39 -7.87 5.36 -3.15
CA ASP A 39 -8.27 6.76 -3.39
C ASP A 39 -9.16 6.86 -4.63
N ASP A 40 -10.24 6.06 -4.68
CA ASP A 40 -11.11 6.00 -5.84
C ASP A 40 -12.54 5.67 -5.39
N PRO A 41 -13.56 6.46 -5.82
CA PRO A 41 -14.96 6.11 -5.55
C PRO A 41 -15.40 4.85 -6.30
N ASN A 42 -14.73 4.51 -7.42
CA ASN A 42 -15.01 3.28 -8.15
C ASN A 42 -14.37 2.09 -7.43
N LYS A 43 -15.18 1.09 -7.09
CA LYS A 43 -14.75 -0.05 -6.28
C LYS A 43 -14.33 -1.28 -7.10
N ASP A 44 -14.29 -1.19 -8.43
CA ASP A 44 -13.94 -2.34 -9.26
C ASP A 44 -12.54 -2.88 -8.95
N ASP A 45 -11.57 -1.98 -8.82
CA ASP A 45 -10.19 -2.38 -8.50
C ASP A 45 -10.05 -2.83 -7.06
N LEU A 46 -10.87 -2.30 -6.15
CA LEU A 46 -10.80 -2.65 -4.73
C LEU A 46 -10.98 -4.15 -4.52
N ASN A 47 -11.97 -4.74 -5.20
CA ASN A 47 -12.24 -6.17 -5.10
C ASN A 47 -11.05 -7.00 -5.58
N LYS A 48 -10.39 -6.56 -6.64
CA LYS A 48 -9.22 -7.25 -7.18
C LYS A 48 -8.03 -7.16 -6.23
N ILE A 49 -7.82 -6.00 -5.63
CA ILE A 49 -6.73 -5.81 -4.66
C ILE A 49 -6.97 -6.65 -3.41
N GLU A 50 -8.20 -6.69 -2.93
CA GLU A 50 -8.57 -7.52 -1.77
C GLU A 50 -8.23 -8.99 -2.00
N LYS A 51 -8.44 -9.48 -3.22
CA LYS A 51 -8.06 -10.87 -3.58
C LYS A 51 -6.55 -11.06 -3.59
N ILE A 52 -5.80 -10.08 -4.08
CA ILE A 52 -4.33 -10.15 -4.13
C ILE A 52 -3.75 -10.28 -2.73
N ILE A 53 -4.31 -9.56 -1.76
CA ILE A 53 -3.76 -9.47 -0.40
C ILE A 53 -4.43 -10.43 0.60
N SER A 54 -5.38 -11.26 0.16
CA SER A 54 -6.30 -11.98 1.04
C SER A 54 -5.62 -12.86 2.10
N ASN A 55 -4.40 -13.33 1.85
CA ASN A 55 -3.68 -14.20 2.78
C ASN A 55 -2.51 -13.51 3.48
N ASN A 56 -2.45 -12.19 3.44
CA ASN A 56 -1.34 -11.45 4.04
C ASN A 56 -1.86 -10.44 5.06
N ASP A 57 -1.73 -10.76 6.33
CA ASP A 57 -2.22 -9.91 7.41
C ASP A 57 -1.35 -8.68 7.69
N LYS A 58 -0.21 -8.55 7.03
CA LYS A 58 0.62 -7.35 7.09
C LYS A 58 0.13 -6.24 6.17
N ILE A 59 -0.81 -6.53 5.29
CA ILE A 59 -1.32 -5.59 4.30
C ILE A 59 -2.75 -5.22 4.63
N LYS A 60 -3.03 -3.92 4.69
CA LYS A 60 -4.36 -3.40 4.98
C LYS A 60 -4.74 -2.36 3.93
N ILE A 61 -6.04 -2.25 3.67
CA ILE A 61 -6.58 -1.25 2.76
C ILE A 61 -7.36 -0.22 3.58
N ILE A 62 -7.08 1.05 3.35
CA ILE A 62 -7.87 2.16 3.88
C ILE A 62 -8.58 2.78 2.68
N ASN A 63 -9.89 2.87 2.77
CA ASN A 63 -10.73 3.29 1.65
C ASN A 63 -11.19 4.74 1.85
N ASN A 64 -10.77 5.64 0.97
CA ASN A 64 -11.17 7.05 1.04
C ASN A 64 -12.60 7.29 0.54
N ASN A 65 -13.13 6.40 -0.28
CA ASN A 65 -14.42 6.55 -0.96
C ASN A 65 -14.52 7.74 -1.91
N GLU A 66 -13.43 8.41 -2.17
CA GLU A 66 -13.33 9.59 -3.04
C GLU A 66 -11.94 9.58 -3.67
N ASN A 67 -11.74 10.47 -4.64
CA ASN A 67 -10.40 10.75 -5.15
C ASN A 67 -9.91 12.07 -4.52
N LEU A 68 -9.11 11.95 -3.47
CA LEU A 68 -8.62 13.07 -2.67
C LEU A 68 -7.19 13.49 -3.06
N GLY A 69 -6.51 12.69 -3.87
CA GLY A 69 -5.16 12.94 -4.32
C GLY A 69 -4.11 12.22 -3.51
N ALA A 70 -2.91 12.04 -4.12
CA ALA A 70 -1.83 11.27 -3.53
C ALA A 70 -1.29 11.91 -2.25
N GLY A 71 -1.19 13.24 -2.21
CA GLY A 71 -0.72 13.95 -1.02
C GLY A 71 -1.63 13.74 0.19
N PHE A 72 -2.94 13.85 -0.02
CA PHE A 72 -3.93 13.61 1.03
C PHE A 72 -3.88 12.16 1.49
N SER A 73 -3.75 11.23 0.53
CA SER A 73 -3.68 9.80 0.84
C SER A 73 -2.44 9.46 1.67
N ARG A 74 -1.29 10.05 1.37
CA ARG A 74 -0.09 9.86 2.20
C ARG A 74 -0.32 10.34 3.64
N ASN A 75 -1.00 11.46 3.82
CA ASN A 75 -1.32 11.98 5.15
C ASN A 75 -2.25 11.03 5.91
N ILE A 76 -3.23 10.44 5.23
CA ILE A 76 -4.09 9.42 5.85
C ILE A 76 -3.26 8.22 6.30
N GLY A 77 -2.34 7.77 5.45
CA GLY A 77 -1.43 6.67 5.79
C GLY A 77 -0.59 7.00 7.03
N ILE A 78 -0.03 8.21 7.10
CA ILE A 78 0.77 8.64 8.24
C ILE A 78 -0.07 8.60 9.53
N LYS A 79 -1.30 9.07 9.48
CA LYS A 79 -2.19 9.07 10.66
C LYS A 79 -2.51 7.67 11.16
N ASN A 80 -2.51 6.69 10.28
CA ASN A 80 -2.86 5.31 10.61
C ASN A 80 -1.63 4.43 10.81
N ALA A 81 -0.43 4.96 10.63
CA ALA A 81 0.81 4.21 10.74
C ALA A 81 1.07 3.80 12.19
N LYS A 82 1.46 2.54 12.37
CA LYS A 82 1.91 2.01 13.66
C LYS A 82 3.42 1.88 13.72
N GLY A 83 4.10 2.00 12.57
CA GLY A 83 5.53 1.85 12.50
C GLY A 83 6.30 3.05 13.00
N GLU A 84 7.52 2.80 13.42
CA GLU A 84 8.46 3.83 13.86
C GLU A 84 9.15 4.52 12.68
N VAL A 85 9.20 3.84 11.56
CA VAL A 85 9.78 4.33 10.31
C VAL A 85 8.68 4.32 9.25
N ILE A 86 8.59 5.38 8.46
CA ILE A 86 7.59 5.50 7.40
C ILE A 86 8.29 5.54 6.06
N SER A 87 7.81 4.73 5.13
CA SER A 87 8.29 4.66 3.76
C SER A 87 7.12 4.81 2.80
N PHE A 88 7.37 5.30 1.59
CA PHE A 88 6.34 5.47 0.58
C PHE A 88 6.70 4.70 -0.69
N ILE A 89 5.68 4.18 -1.36
CA ILE A 89 5.82 3.56 -2.66
C ILE A 89 4.60 3.95 -3.51
N ASP A 90 4.81 4.27 -4.78
CA ASP A 90 3.70 4.46 -5.69
C ASP A 90 3.20 3.11 -6.21
N ALA A 91 1.91 3.02 -6.53
CA ALA A 91 1.30 1.73 -6.91
C ALA A 91 1.80 1.20 -8.26
N ASP A 92 2.53 2.00 -9.02
CA ASP A 92 3.17 1.58 -10.26
C ASP A 92 4.69 1.43 -10.13
N ASP A 93 5.21 1.48 -8.91
CA ASP A 93 6.65 1.27 -8.66
C ASP A 93 6.91 -0.14 -8.14
N GLU A 94 8.15 -0.57 -8.31
CA GLU A 94 8.62 -1.82 -7.74
C GLU A 94 9.91 -1.55 -6.97
N TRP A 95 10.03 -2.13 -5.78
CA TRP A 95 11.24 -2.04 -5.00
C TRP A 95 12.20 -3.16 -5.37
N SER A 96 13.49 -2.86 -5.36
CA SER A 96 14.49 -3.90 -5.44
C SER A 96 14.47 -4.73 -4.14
N LYS A 97 14.96 -5.97 -4.23
CA LYS A 97 14.84 -6.96 -3.15
C LYS A 97 15.46 -6.49 -1.83
N ASP A 98 16.47 -5.65 -1.90
CA ASP A 98 17.24 -5.21 -0.73
C ASP A 98 16.98 -3.75 -0.36
N LYS A 99 15.85 -3.24 -0.76
CA LYS A 99 15.50 -1.83 -0.51
C LYS A 99 15.45 -1.48 1.01
#